data_f1857d5a89caa480834f06442ea2f1e8
#
_entry.id   f1857d5a89caa480834f06442ea2f1e8
#
_cell.length_a   1.000
_cell.length_b   1.000
_cell.length_c   1.000
_cell.angle_alpha   90.00
_cell.angle_beta   90.00
_cell.angle_gamma   90.00
#
_symmetry.space_group_name_H-M   'P 1'
#
loop_
_entity.id
_entity.type
_entity.pdbx_description
1 polymer ?
#
loop_
_entity_poly.entity_id
_entity_poly.type
_entity_poly.pdbx_seq_one_letter_code
_entity_poly.pdbx_strand_id
1 'polypeptide(L)'
;MNADTAAIRLSVRSMQNPKFPIDNLLTSSHQQENNTQSQILAPVTDASIKRVKEGLAAAGDGAVRQIIQETLNCLEATHQQNCEPRVNPWVRQFVLRSLIRILFQVEVEHRNRIPQQPAILAVNHLHHVDPLLLLAELPTQPYYYILGDARTLYNKWWKRFILGFAGGVIPLKRIWKEELAVMEAAKAGREDLIDLAAAIEHTVPTGEDIHTLRQIDRIILAILARGDGMILFPEGKLGTVEAQLHLPLKRGTIIYALRGGVPIIPIALIGTHDLYLRKKLTIRVGEPLQFPSTTRPKRQEVEVALQTLEKAMLSLLPTNYQEPTGLKPLRHFLNHMLW
;
A
#
# COMPACT_ATOMS: atom_id res chain seq x y z
N MET A 1 -28.37 -66.85 13.17
CA MET A 1 -27.50 -66.33 14.22
C MET A 1 -27.17 -64.90 13.88
N ASN A 2 -27.68 -64.02 14.70
CA ASN A 2 -27.74 -62.56 14.70
C ASN A 2 -26.44 -61.83 14.43
N ALA A 3 -26.52 -60.74 13.74
CA ALA A 3 -25.70 -59.58 13.99
C ALA A 3 -26.39 -58.34 13.44
N ASP A 4 -26.62 -57.40 14.34
CA ASP A 4 -27.29 -56.11 14.19
C ASP A 4 -26.57 -55.16 13.28
N THR A 5 -27.32 -54.57 12.36
CA THR A 5 -26.86 -53.42 11.60
C THR A 5 -27.45 -52.13 12.19
N ALA A 6 -26.71 -51.47 13.03
CA ALA A 6 -27.09 -50.16 13.59
C ALA A 6 -26.80 -49.07 12.56
N ALA A 7 -27.86 -48.47 12.03
CA ALA A 7 -27.82 -47.30 11.17
C ALA A 7 -27.53 -46.05 11.97
N ILE A 8 -26.36 -45.44 11.76
CA ILE A 8 -26.02 -44.10 12.28
C ILE A 8 -26.67 -43.05 11.38
N ARG A 9 -27.78 -42.48 11.84
CA ARG A 9 -28.39 -41.26 11.28
C ARG A 9 -27.50 -40.05 11.66
N LEU A 10 -26.70 -39.55 10.76
CA LEU A 10 -26.06 -38.22 10.89
C LEU A 10 -27.12 -37.14 10.69
N SER A 11 -27.51 -36.51 11.80
CA SER A 11 -28.31 -35.29 11.83
C SER A 11 -27.48 -34.14 11.28
N VAL A 12 -27.84 -33.68 10.08
CA VAL A 12 -27.34 -32.42 9.53
C VAL A 12 -28.01 -31.27 10.30
N ARG A 13 -27.37 -30.81 11.38
CA ARG A 13 -27.72 -29.55 12.01
C ARG A 13 -27.18 -28.43 11.17
N SER A 14 -28.08 -27.63 10.59
CA SER A 14 -27.88 -26.32 10.04
C SER A 14 -26.90 -25.52 10.91
N MET A 15 -25.66 -25.33 10.45
CA MET A 15 -24.76 -24.36 11.05
C MET A 15 -25.18 -22.98 10.55
N GLN A 16 -25.97 -22.30 11.36
CA GLN A 16 -26.16 -20.87 11.23
C GLN A 16 -24.79 -20.19 11.37
N ASN A 17 -24.43 -19.40 10.37
CA ASN A 17 -23.23 -18.58 10.31
C ASN A 17 -23.09 -17.74 11.58
N PRO A 18 -22.04 -17.89 12.40
CA PRO A 18 -21.81 -16.98 13.51
C PRO A 18 -21.47 -15.60 12.92
N LYS A 19 -22.27 -14.59 13.25
CA LYS A 19 -21.99 -13.18 13.01
C LYS A 19 -20.68 -12.86 13.72
N PHE A 20 -19.61 -12.65 12.95
CA PHE A 20 -18.28 -12.34 13.47
C PHE A 20 -18.20 -10.86 13.83
N PRO A 21 -17.84 -10.47 15.05
CA PRO A 21 -17.50 -9.10 15.38
C PRO A 21 -16.06 -8.81 14.96
N ILE A 22 -15.82 -8.64 13.64
CA ILE A 22 -14.56 -8.10 13.10
C ILE A 22 -14.47 -6.59 13.39
N ASP A 23 -15.61 -5.99 13.72
CA ASP A 23 -15.80 -4.55 13.88
C ASP A 23 -14.92 -3.91 14.97
N ASN A 24 -14.49 -4.64 15.99
CA ASN A 24 -13.79 -4.05 17.14
C ASN A 24 -12.26 -3.93 16.99
N LEU A 25 -11.61 -4.65 16.08
CA LEU A 25 -10.15 -4.58 15.96
C LEU A 25 -9.67 -3.60 14.88
N LEU A 26 -10.41 -3.49 13.77
CA LEU A 26 -10.09 -2.52 12.73
C LEU A 26 -10.68 -1.14 13.03
N THR A 27 -11.90 -1.07 13.58
CA THR A 27 -12.52 0.19 13.97
C THR A 27 -11.89 0.78 15.24
N SER A 28 -11.47 -0.02 16.22
CA SER A 28 -10.77 0.49 17.40
C SER A 28 -9.37 1.00 17.08
N SER A 29 -8.67 0.43 16.07
CA SER A 29 -7.39 0.98 15.62
C SER A 29 -7.56 2.31 14.91
N HIS A 30 -8.63 2.52 14.13
CA HIS A 30 -8.90 3.79 13.48
C HIS A 30 -9.51 4.84 14.42
N GLN A 31 -10.36 4.44 15.39
CA GLN A 31 -10.95 5.38 16.35
C GLN A 31 -9.97 5.84 17.44
N GLN A 32 -9.02 4.98 17.88
CA GLN A 32 -8.00 5.41 18.84
C GLN A 32 -6.85 6.18 18.20
N GLU A 33 -6.52 5.95 16.93
CA GLU A 33 -5.57 6.79 16.20
C GLU A 33 -6.12 8.20 15.96
N ASN A 34 -7.44 8.38 15.88
CA ASN A 34 -8.07 9.69 15.75
C ASN A 34 -8.13 10.47 17.07
N ASN A 35 -8.02 9.82 18.24
CA ASN A 35 -8.25 10.47 19.54
C ASN A 35 -6.97 10.80 20.33
N THR A 36 -5.76 10.48 19.86
CA THR A 36 -4.53 10.67 20.65
C THR A 36 -3.43 11.48 19.94
N GLN A 37 -3.67 11.94 18.73
CA GLN A 37 -2.83 12.94 18.09
C GLN A 37 -3.72 14.14 17.75
N SER A 38 -3.53 15.25 18.42
CA SER A 38 -3.78 16.58 17.84
C SER A 38 -2.93 16.62 16.55
N GLN A 39 -3.50 16.12 15.44
CA GLN A 39 -2.90 16.26 14.12
C GLN A 39 -2.76 17.74 13.91
N ILE A 40 -1.53 18.24 13.89
CA ILE A 40 -1.25 19.55 13.30
C ILE A 40 -1.72 19.41 11.86
N LEU A 41 -2.95 19.83 11.61
CA LEU A 41 -3.54 19.86 10.28
C LEU A 41 -2.63 20.70 9.39
N ALA A 42 -2.30 20.18 8.23
CA ALA A 42 -1.53 20.95 7.27
C ALA A 42 -2.25 22.27 7.01
N PRO A 43 -1.53 23.42 6.96
CA PRO A 43 -2.16 24.69 6.69
C PRO A 43 -2.87 24.62 5.32
N VAL A 44 -4.12 25.12 5.28
CA VAL A 44 -4.86 25.21 4.02
C VAL A 44 -4.25 26.33 3.19
N THR A 45 -3.49 25.95 2.18
CA THR A 45 -2.86 26.83 1.19
C THR A 45 -3.58 26.73 -0.15
N ASP A 46 -3.37 27.69 -1.05
CA ASP A 46 -3.89 27.62 -2.41
C ASP A 46 -3.43 26.34 -3.14
N ALA A 47 -2.21 25.88 -2.87
CA ALA A 47 -1.70 24.62 -3.40
C ALA A 47 -2.49 23.41 -2.86
N SER A 48 -2.84 23.41 -1.57
CA SER A 48 -3.68 22.37 -0.96
C SER A 48 -5.09 22.37 -1.58
N ILE A 49 -5.69 23.54 -1.73
CA ILE A 49 -7.02 23.70 -2.37
C ILE A 49 -6.99 23.21 -3.81
N LYS A 50 -5.97 23.59 -4.59
CA LYS A 50 -5.79 23.13 -5.96
C LYS A 50 -5.70 21.61 -6.03
N ARG A 51 -4.89 21.00 -5.16
CA ARG A 51 -4.72 19.55 -5.10
C ARG A 51 -6.03 18.83 -4.76
N VAL A 52 -6.81 19.36 -3.82
CA VAL A 52 -8.14 18.82 -3.49
C VAL A 52 -9.07 18.87 -4.70
N LYS A 53 -9.14 20.00 -5.41
CA LYS A 53 -9.95 20.14 -6.63
C LYS A 53 -9.54 19.14 -7.71
N GLU A 54 -8.24 18.94 -7.93
CA GLU A 54 -7.73 17.93 -8.88
C GLU A 54 -8.10 16.52 -8.43
N GLY A 55 -8.02 16.22 -7.13
CA GLY A 55 -8.43 14.93 -6.57
C GLY A 55 -9.91 14.65 -6.71
N LEU A 56 -10.76 15.64 -6.50
CA LEU A 56 -12.22 15.53 -6.73
C LEU A 56 -12.55 15.32 -8.19
N ALA A 57 -11.90 16.05 -9.11
CA ALA A 57 -12.07 15.85 -10.54
C ALA A 57 -11.71 14.41 -10.97
N ALA A 58 -10.60 13.88 -10.45
CA ALA A 58 -10.20 12.49 -10.69
C ALA A 58 -11.18 11.47 -10.09
N ALA A 59 -11.74 11.74 -8.90
CA ALA A 59 -12.76 10.90 -8.29
C ALA A 59 -14.09 10.93 -9.03
N GLY A 60 -14.43 12.07 -9.66
CA GLY A 60 -15.62 12.25 -10.49
C GLY A 60 -15.52 11.59 -11.87
N ASP A 61 -14.32 11.27 -12.37
CA ASP A 61 -14.10 10.65 -13.66
C ASP A 61 -14.74 9.25 -13.73
N GLY A 62 -15.78 9.10 -14.56
CA GLY A 62 -16.50 7.84 -14.73
C GLY A 62 -15.62 6.70 -15.23
N ALA A 63 -14.66 6.98 -16.12
CA ALA A 63 -13.72 6.00 -16.63
C ALA A 63 -12.77 5.51 -15.53
N VAL A 64 -12.30 6.40 -14.66
CA VAL A 64 -11.47 6.03 -13.51
C VAL A 64 -12.25 5.16 -12.54
N ARG A 65 -13.50 5.51 -12.22
CA ARG A 65 -14.36 4.71 -11.34
C ARG A 65 -14.61 3.31 -11.91
N GLN A 66 -14.85 3.20 -13.20
CA GLN A 66 -15.04 1.93 -13.87
C GLN A 66 -13.78 1.06 -13.81
N ILE A 67 -12.60 1.59 -14.16
CA ILE A 67 -11.32 0.88 -14.08
C ILE A 67 -11.06 0.36 -12.67
N ILE A 68 -11.30 1.19 -11.64
CA ILE A 68 -11.13 0.80 -10.24
C ILE A 68 -12.06 -0.36 -9.90
N GLN A 69 -13.34 -0.26 -10.25
CA GLN A 69 -14.34 -1.29 -9.92
C GLN A 69 -14.05 -2.61 -10.66
N GLU A 70 -13.72 -2.54 -11.94
CA GLU A 70 -13.33 -3.71 -12.73
C GLU A 70 -12.08 -4.38 -12.16
N THR A 71 -11.06 -3.59 -11.79
CA THR A 71 -9.83 -4.12 -11.16
C THR A 71 -10.14 -4.81 -9.84
N LEU A 72 -10.93 -4.20 -8.96
CA LEU A 72 -11.30 -4.80 -7.67
C LEU A 72 -12.15 -6.05 -7.85
N ASN A 73 -13.13 -6.02 -8.73
CA ASN A 73 -13.98 -7.19 -9.03
C ASN A 73 -13.15 -8.33 -9.62
N CYS A 74 -12.21 -8.01 -10.50
CA CYS A 74 -11.31 -9.00 -11.09
C CYS A 74 -10.38 -9.61 -10.06
N LEU A 75 -9.81 -8.82 -9.15
CA LEU A 75 -8.97 -9.31 -8.06
C LEU A 75 -9.77 -10.14 -7.03
N GLU A 76 -11.04 -9.82 -6.81
CA GLU A 76 -11.93 -10.57 -5.91
C GLU A 76 -12.42 -11.88 -6.53
N ALA A 77 -12.68 -11.89 -7.83
CA ALA A 77 -13.10 -13.07 -8.60
C ALA A 77 -11.96 -14.10 -8.82
N THR A 78 -10.86 -13.97 -8.13
CA THR A 78 -9.59 -14.71 -8.29
C THR A 78 -9.71 -16.25 -8.18
N HIS A 79 -10.87 -16.80 -7.81
CA HIS A 79 -11.18 -18.22 -7.96
C HIS A 79 -11.43 -18.65 -9.42
N GLN A 80 -11.64 -17.70 -10.34
CA GLN A 80 -11.79 -17.96 -11.77
C GLN A 80 -10.51 -17.52 -12.49
N GLN A 81 -9.73 -18.47 -12.95
CA GLN A 81 -8.37 -18.31 -13.53
C GLN A 81 -8.22 -17.33 -14.70
N ASN A 82 -9.29 -16.70 -15.20
CA ASN A 82 -9.31 -15.96 -16.46
C ASN A 82 -9.52 -14.43 -16.33
N CYS A 83 -9.61 -13.87 -15.14
CA CYS A 83 -10.07 -12.49 -14.99
C CYS A 83 -8.96 -11.46 -14.79
N GLU A 84 -7.73 -11.85 -14.47
CA GLU A 84 -6.67 -10.89 -14.15
C GLU A 84 -5.73 -10.67 -15.33
N PRO A 85 -5.69 -9.49 -15.95
CA PRO A 85 -4.70 -9.17 -16.96
C PRO A 85 -3.33 -8.97 -16.27
N ARG A 86 -2.68 -10.08 -15.88
CA ARG A 86 -1.31 -10.02 -15.42
C ARG A 86 -0.41 -9.67 -16.59
N VAL A 87 0.27 -8.57 -16.46
CA VAL A 87 1.40 -8.30 -17.35
C VAL A 87 2.43 -9.40 -17.17
N ASN A 88 2.94 -9.95 -18.27
CA ASN A 88 4.00 -10.95 -18.20
C ASN A 88 5.15 -10.43 -17.29
N PRO A 89 5.50 -11.16 -16.21
CA PRO A 89 6.45 -10.68 -15.21
C PRO A 89 7.82 -10.33 -15.78
N TRP A 90 8.27 -11.06 -16.80
CA TRP A 90 9.54 -10.82 -17.48
C TRP A 90 9.50 -9.53 -18.31
N VAL A 91 8.40 -9.32 -19.07
CA VAL A 91 8.20 -8.09 -19.86
C VAL A 91 8.12 -6.89 -18.93
N ARG A 92 7.33 -7.00 -17.85
CA ARG A 92 7.23 -5.97 -16.82
C ARG A 92 8.61 -5.58 -16.27
N GLN A 93 9.37 -6.57 -15.80
CA GLN A 93 10.68 -6.35 -15.23
C GLN A 93 11.63 -5.74 -16.26
N PHE A 94 11.67 -6.27 -17.48
CA PHE A 94 12.56 -5.77 -18.53
C PHE A 94 12.29 -4.30 -18.84
N VAL A 95 11.03 -3.91 -19.06
CA VAL A 95 10.64 -2.54 -19.39
C VAL A 95 10.95 -1.59 -18.23
N LEU A 96 10.50 -1.92 -17.02
CA LEU A 96 10.72 -1.06 -15.85
C LEU A 96 12.20 -0.95 -15.51
N ARG A 97 12.95 -2.06 -15.56
CA ARG A 97 14.37 -2.08 -15.26
C ARG A 97 15.17 -1.28 -16.26
N SER A 98 14.86 -1.39 -17.56
CA SER A 98 15.51 -0.59 -18.60
C SER A 98 15.29 0.89 -18.35
N LEU A 99 14.05 1.30 -18.10
CA LEU A 99 13.71 2.69 -17.81
C LEU A 99 14.43 3.23 -16.56
N ILE A 100 14.34 2.48 -15.45
CA ILE A 100 14.94 2.88 -14.17
C ILE A 100 16.46 2.97 -14.29
N ARG A 101 17.13 2.01 -14.97
CA ARG A 101 18.59 1.99 -15.10
C ARG A 101 19.14 2.98 -16.12
N ILE A 102 18.33 3.46 -17.06
CA ILE A 102 18.67 4.62 -17.91
C ILE A 102 18.72 5.88 -17.03
N LEU A 103 17.73 6.05 -16.15
CA LEU A 103 17.61 7.25 -15.33
C LEU A 103 18.54 7.25 -14.10
N PHE A 104 18.74 6.09 -13.49
CA PHE A 104 19.42 5.96 -12.20
C PHE A 104 20.48 4.86 -12.21
N GLN A 105 21.41 4.93 -11.25
CA GLN A 105 22.33 3.84 -10.93
C GLN A 105 21.77 3.07 -9.75
N VAL A 106 21.27 1.84 -9.98
CA VAL A 106 20.61 1.06 -8.94
C VAL A 106 21.51 -0.04 -8.43
N GLU A 107 21.69 -0.07 -7.10
CA GLU A 107 22.37 -1.12 -6.37
C GLU A 107 21.38 -1.86 -5.48
N VAL A 108 21.43 -3.21 -5.49
CA VAL A 108 20.58 -4.05 -4.65
C VAL A 108 21.48 -4.85 -3.71
N GLU A 109 21.45 -4.50 -2.43
CA GLU A 109 22.17 -5.19 -1.38
C GLU A 109 21.34 -6.35 -0.80
N HIS A 110 21.98 -7.49 -0.59
CA HIS A 110 21.37 -8.69 -0.01
C HIS A 110 20.13 -9.23 -0.74
N ARG A 111 20.14 -9.18 -2.07
CA ARG A 111 19.04 -9.66 -2.94
C ARG A 111 18.63 -11.10 -2.65
N ASN A 112 19.57 -11.94 -2.20
CA ASN A 112 19.34 -13.34 -1.85
C ASN A 112 18.40 -13.56 -0.66
N ARG A 113 18.11 -12.51 0.12
CA ARG A 113 17.15 -12.55 1.24
C ARG A 113 15.68 -12.45 0.79
N ILE A 114 15.44 -12.11 -0.47
CA ILE A 114 14.07 -12.10 -1.01
C ILE A 114 13.65 -13.52 -1.31
N PRO A 115 12.62 -14.06 -0.63
CA PRO A 115 12.21 -15.44 -0.80
C PRO A 115 11.50 -15.66 -2.14
N GLN A 116 11.56 -16.90 -2.64
CA GLN A 116 10.75 -17.32 -3.78
C GLN A 116 9.32 -17.74 -3.37
N GLN A 117 9.01 -17.64 -2.10
CA GLN A 117 7.70 -17.90 -1.51
C GLN A 117 6.94 -16.60 -1.31
N PRO A 118 5.60 -16.65 -1.11
CA PRO A 118 4.81 -15.47 -0.78
C PRO A 118 5.41 -14.71 0.41
N ALA A 119 5.53 -13.40 0.27
CA ALA A 119 6.06 -12.54 1.31
C ALA A 119 5.42 -11.15 1.25
N ILE A 120 5.47 -10.44 2.37
CA ILE A 120 5.16 -9.02 2.42
C ILE A 120 6.49 -8.26 2.49
N LEU A 121 6.75 -7.42 1.50
CA LEU A 121 7.88 -6.51 1.50
C LEU A 121 7.46 -5.22 2.21
N ALA A 122 8.04 -4.96 3.36
CA ALA A 122 7.80 -3.74 4.14
C ALA A 122 8.88 -2.71 3.82
N VAL A 123 8.51 -1.61 3.17
CA VAL A 123 9.45 -0.68 2.54
C VAL A 123 9.19 0.74 3.05
N ASN A 124 10.24 1.54 3.31
CA ASN A 124 10.08 2.98 3.52
C ASN A 124 9.68 3.69 2.22
N HIS A 125 9.04 4.84 2.33
CA HIS A 125 8.44 5.52 1.17
C HIS A 125 8.80 7.00 1.13
N LEU A 126 9.67 7.38 0.21
CA LEU A 126 10.16 8.75 0.07
C LEU A 126 9.69 9.42 -1.23
N HIS A 127 9.41 8.63 -2.28
CA HIS A 127 9.06 9.17 -3.58
C HIS A 127 8.08 8.27 -4.35
N HIS A 128 7.27 8.85 -5.22
CA HIS A 128 6.34 8.10 -6.07
C HIS A 128 7.02 7.11 -7.05
N VAL A 129 8.33 7.22 -7.24
CA VAL A 129 9.12 6.26 -8.05
C VAL A 129 9.40 4.96 -7.31
N ASP A 130 9.33 4.94 -5.98
CA ASP A 130 9.71 3.79 -5.14
C ASP A 130 9.05 2.48 -5.56
N PRO A 131 7.72 2.44 -5.82
CA PRO A 131 7.07 1.23 -6.28
C PRO A 131 7.63 0.72 -7.62
N LEU A 132 7.91 1.62 -8.56
CA LEU A 132 8.44 1.27 -9.87
C LEU A 132 9.89 0.77 -9.78
N LEU A 133 10.69 1.38 -8.90
CA LEU A 133 12.05 0.96 -8.60
C LEU A 133 12.09 -0.47 -8.05
N LEU A 134 11.20 -0.79 -7.11
CA LEU A 134 11.07 -2.13 -6.56
C LEU A 134 10.65 -3.13 -7.63
N LEU A 135 9.59 -2.87 -8.40
CA LEU A 135 9.12 -3.76 -9.46
C LEU A 135 10.16 -3.97 -10.57
N ALA A 136 11.05 -3.01 -10.80
CA ALA A 136 12.16 -3.13 -11.74
C ALA A 136 13.23 -4.11 -11.26
N GLU A 137 13.53 -4.12 -9.97
CA GLU A 137 14.68 -4.85 -9.42
C GLU A 137 14.32 -6.12 -8.63
N LEU A 138 13.06 -6.29 -8.23
CA LEU A 138 12.60 -7.51 -7.56
C LEU A 138 12.60 -8.72 -8.50
N PRO A 139 12.67 -9.97 -7.97
CA PRO A 139 12.44 -11.17 -8.74
C PRO A 139 11.07 -11.13 -9.43
N THR A 140 10.97 -11.84 -10.56
CA THR A 140 9.69 -11.96 -11.30
C THR A 140 8.68 -12.86 -10.59
N GLN A 141 9.16 -13.73 -9.70
CA GLN A 141 8.36 -14.60 -8.86
C GLN A 141 8.86 -14.55 -7.40
N PRO A 142 7.93 -14.49 -6.42
CA PRO A 142 6.48 -14.36 -6.58
C PRO A 142 6.07 -13.07 -7.29
N TYR A 143 4.86 -13.01 -7.86
CA TYR A 143 4.35 -11.80 -8.47
C TYR A 143 3.96 -10.81 -7.36
N TYR A 144 4.55 -9.63 -7.35
CA TYR A 144 4.30 -8.64 -6.32
C TYR A 144 3.23 -7.65 -6.71
N TYR A 145 2.29 -7.41 -5.76
CA TYR A 145 1.22 -6.42 -5.83
C TYR A 145 1.52 -5.23 -4.93
N ILE A 146 0.98 -4.06 -5.31
CA ILE A 146 1.17 -2.81 -4.59
C ILE A 146 -0.18 -2.20 -4.28
N LEU A 147 -0.35 -1.64 -3.08
CA LEU A 147 -1.47 -0.77 -2.76
C LEU A 147 -1.15 0.66 -3.20
N GLY A 148 -2.05 1.29 -3.93
CA GLY A 148 -1.85 2.66 -4.39
C GLY A 148 -3.13 3.50 -4.39
N ASP A 149 -3.00 4.79 -4.13
CA ASP A 149 -4.13 5.71 -4.18
C ASP A 149 -4.65 5.86 -5.61
N ALA A 150 -5.89 5.42 -5.82
CA ALA A 150 -6.50 5.35 -7.13
C ALA A 150 -6.54 6.71 -7.84
N ARG A 151 -6.82 7.79 -7.12
CA ARG A 151 -6.93 9.15 -7.69
C ARG A 151 -5.58 9.68 -8.15
N THR A 152 -4.51 9.36 -7.41
CA THR A 152 -3.14 9.73 -7.80
C THR A 152 -2.62 8.91 -8.96
N LEU A 153 -2.95 7.62 -8.98
CA LEU A 153 -2.45 6.67 -9.98
C LEU A 153 -3.10 6.84 -11.36
N TYR A 154 -4.39 7.13 -11.40
CA TYR A 154 -5.16 7.14 -12.65
C TYR A 154 -5.52 8.54 -13.16
N ASN A 155 -5.04 9.63 -12.54
CA ASN A 155 -5.39 11.01 -12.89
C ASN A 155 -4.88 11.49 -14.26
N LYS A 156 -3.85 10.84 -14.83
CA LYS A 156 -3.25 11.22 -16.11
C LYS A 156 -3.16 10.01 -17.05
N TRP A 157 -3.41 10.18 -18.35
CA TRP A 157 -3.41 9.10 -19.34
C TRP A 157 -2.09 8.34 -19.42
N TRP A 158 -0.94 9.03 -19.34
CA TRP A 158 0.37 8.41 -19.38
C TRP A 158 0.69 7.59 -18.10
N LYS A 159 0.16 8.00 -16.95
CA LYS A 159 0.23 7.19 -15.73
C LYS A 159 -0.55 5.89 -15.88
N ARG A 160 -1.76 5.95 -16.46
CA ARG A 160 -2.56 4.75 -16.79
C ARG A 160 -1.77 3.79 -17.69
N PHE A 161 -1.05 4.34 -18.67
CA PHE A 161 -0.19 3.56 -19.57
C PHE A 161 0.96 2.88 -18.81
N ILE A 162 1.74 3.61 -17.99
CA ILE A 162 2.81 3.04 -17.16
C ILE A 162 2.27 1.98 -16.20
N LEU A 163 1.15 2.25 -15.53
CA LEU A 163 0.53 1.31 -14.61
C LEU A 163 -0.01 0.07 -15.31
N GLY A 164 -0.49 0.20 -16.55
CA GLY A 164 -0.85 -0.93 -17.39
C GLY A 164 0.33 -1.88 -17.62
N PHE A 165 1.54 -1.35 -17.80
CA PHE A 165 2.77 -2.15 -17.88
C PHE A 165 3.27 -2.62 -16.50
N ALA A 166 3.09 -1.83 -15.45
CA ALA A 166 3.48 -2.23 -14.11
C ALA A 166 2.65 -3.40 -13.60
N GLY A 167 1.35 -3.44 -13.87
CA GLY A 167 0.44 -4.48 -13.40
C GLY A 167 0.42 -4.62 -11.87
N GLY A 168 -0.48 -5.43 -11.33
CA GLY A 168 -0.49 -5.76 -9.91
C GLY A 168 -0.70 -4.57 -8.97
N VAL A 169 -1.43 -3.54 -9.41
CA VAL A 169 -1.76 -2.38 -8.58
C VAL A 169 -3.19 -2.54 -8.06
N ILE A 170 -3.33 -2.53 -6.73
CA ILE A 170 -4.63 -2.57 -6.05
C ILE A 170 -5.03 -1.13 -5.73
N PRO A 171 -6.08 -0.61 -6.38
CA PRO A 171 -6.49 0.77 -6.17
C PRO A 171 -7.16 0.96 -4.81
N LEU A 172 -6.65 1.88 -4.01
CA LEU A 172 -7.23 2.31 -2.76
C LEU A 172 -8.00 3.62 -2.95
N LYS A 173 -9.18 3.71 -2.35
CA LYS A 173 -9.88 4.98 -2.13
C LYS A 173 -9.60 5.42 -0.70
N ARG A 174 -9.00 6.58 -0.52
CA ARG A 174 -8.73 7.15 0.81
C ARG A 174 -8.92 8.65 0.79
N ILE A 175 -9.29 9.22 1.93
CA ILE A 175 -9.31 10.66 2.13
C ILE A 175 -7.87 11.19 2.22
N TRP A 176 -7.59 12.33 1.61
CA TRP A 176 -6.29 12.99 1.68
C TRP A 176 -6.21 13.91 2.88
N LYS A 177 -4.98 14.19 3.33
CA LYS A 177 -4.75 15.14 4.44
C LYS A 177 -5.24 16.55 4.10
N GLU A 178 -5.05 16.95 2.86
CA GLU A 178 -5.48 18.22 2.34
C GLU A 178 -7.02 18.33 2.33
N GLU A 179 -7.71 17.24 2.07
CA GLU A 179 -9.18 17.16 2.15
C GLU A 179 -9.65 17.27 3.59
N LEU A 180 -9.01 16.55 4.51
CA LEU A 180 -9.30 16.68 5.95
C LEU A 180 -9.07 18.11 6.42
N ALA A 181 -7.95 18.74 6.01
CA ALA A 181 -7.65 20.12 6.39
C ALA A 181 -8.69 21.11 5.85
N VAL A 182 -9.19 20.91 4.61
CA VAL A 182 -10.26 21.73 4.04
C VAL A 182 -11.57 21.53 4.80
N MET A 183 -11.94 20.29 5.12
CA MET A 183 -13.17 19.99 5.87
C MET A 183 -13.13 20.60 7.27
N GLU A 184 -12.02 20.49 7.98
CA GLU A 184 -11.86 21.07 9.31
C GLU A 184 -11.82 22.63 9.27
N ALA A 185 -11.18 23.20 8.24
CA ALA A 185 -11.18 24.65 8.06
C ALA A 185 -12.59 25.20 7.76
N ALA A 186 -13.40 24.49 6.96
CA ALA A 186 -14.80 24.83 6.71
C ALA A 186 -15.62 24.77 8.02
N LYS A 187 -15.45 23.71 8.82
CA LYS A 187 -16.09 23.59 10.16
C LYS A 187 -15.64 24.69 11.12
N ALA A 188 -14.40 25.17 10.99
CA ALA A 188 -13.86 26.28 11.79
C ALA A 188 -14.31 27.68 11.33
N GLY A 189 -15.21 27.78 10.34
CA GLY A 189 -15.82 29.01 9.88
C GLY A 189 -15.20 29.64 8.62
N ARG A 190 -14.37 28.90 7.86
CA ARG A 190 -13.88 29.32 6.54
C ARG A 190 -15.00 29.15 5.51
N GLU A 191 -15.84 30.20 5.31
CA GLU A 191 -17.00 30.19 4.42
C GLU A 191 -16.63 29.90 2.95
N ASP A 192 -15.46 30.34 2.50
CA ASP A 192 -14.92 30.10 1.15
C ASP A 192 -14.61 28.62 0.85
N LEU A 193 -14.60 27.75 1.86
CA LEU A 193 -14.32 26.33 1.73
C LEU A 193 -15.54 25.42 1.93
N ILE A 194 -16.71 25.96 2.26
CA ILE A 194 -17.93 25.17 2.56
C ILE A 194 -18.33 24.31 1.37
N ASP A 195 -18.43 24.90 0.15
CA ASP A 195 -18.81 24.17 -1.04
C ASP A 195 -17.79 23.07 -1.39
N LEU A 196 -16.49 23.35 -1.17
CA LEU A 196 -15.44 22.39 -1.41
C LEU A 196 -15.49 21.24 -0.39
N ALA A 197 -15.76 21.52 0.86
CA ALA A 197 -15.93 20.54 1.93
C ALA A 197 -17.14 19.63 1.65
N ALA A 198 -18.28 20.20 1.25
CA ALA A 198 -19.46 19.45 0.84
C ALA A 198 -19.20 18.54 -0.37
N ALA A 199 -18.43 19.02 -1.35
CA ALA A 199 -18.02 18.22 -2.50
C ALA A 199 -17.12 17.04 -2.09
N ILE A 200 -16.22 17.22 -1.11
CA ILE A 200 -15.38 16.15 -0.56
C ILE A 200 -16.28 15.09 0.11
N GLU A 201 -17.17 15.49 1.00
CA GLU A 201 -18.06 14.57 1.74
C GLU A 201 -18.93 13.73 0.78
N HIS A 202 -19.39 14.34 -0.31
CA HIS A 202 -20.20 13.63 -1.30
C HIS A 202 -19.39 12.68 -2.19
N THR A 203 -18.14 13.00 -2.51
CA THR A 203 -17.36 12.30 -3.55
C THR A 203 -16.34 11.33 -3.00
N VAL A 204 -15.79 11.64 -1.83
CA VAL A 204 -14.72 10.84 -1.21
C VAL A 204 -15.30 10.03 -0.07
N PRO A 205 -15.16 8.69 -0.07
CA PRO A 205 -15.58 7.88 1.07
C PRO A 205 -14.84 8.33 2.32
N THR A 206 -15.58 8.82 3.30
CA THR A 206 -15.05 9.12 4.63
C THR A 206 -14.72 7.80 5.29
N GLY A 207 -13.46 7.35 5.26
CA GLY A 207 -12.80 6.24 5.99
C GLY A 207 -13.61 5.12 6.68
N GLU A 208 -14.90 5.22 6.73
CA GLU A 208 -15.86 4.33 7.39
C GLU A 208 -16.54 3.34 6.45
N ASP A 209 -16.14 3.29 5.17
CA ASP A 209 -16.65 2.25 4.26
C ASP A 209 -16.01 0.90 4.60
N ILE A 210 -16.56 0.30 5.66
CA ILE A 210 -16.23 -1.04 6.16
C ILE A 210 -16.26 -2.07 5.01
N HIS A 211 -17.12 -1.88 4.03
CA HIS A 211 -17.23 -2.76 2.87
C HIS A 211 -15.95 -2.72 2.03
N THR A 212 -15.46 -1.54 1.69
CA THR A 212 -14.22 -1.36 0.91
C THR A 212 -13.02 -1.91 1.66
N LEU A 213 -12.91 -1.67 2.97
CA LEU A 213 -11.82 -2.22 3.78
C LEU A 213 -11.85 -3.76 3.81
N ARG A 214 -13.02 -4.36 4.02
CA ARG A 214 -13.19 -5.81 3.98
C ARG A 214 -12.90 -6.41 2.61
N GLN A 215 -13.23 -5.72 1.53
CA GLN A 215 -12.91 -6.13 0.17
C GLN A 215 -11.39 -6.16 -0.04
N ILE A 216 -10.68 -5.12 0.36
CA ILE A 216 -9.21 -5.04 0.28
C ILE A 216 -8.56 -6.14 1.12
N ASP A 217 -9.05 -6.38 2.34
CA ASP A 217 -8.58 -7.46 3.20
C ASP A 217 -8.69 -8.83 2.51
N ARG A 218 -9.85 -9.12 1.91
CA ARG A 218 -10.06 -10.37 1.16
C ARG A 218 -9.11 -10.49 -0.03
N ILE A 219 -8.95 -9.42 -0.79
CA ILE A 219 -8.05 -9.38 -1.95
C ILE A 219 -6.61 -9.66 -1.54
N ILE A 220 -6.10 -8.98 -0.50
CA ILE A 220 -4.72 -9.16 -0.04
C ILE A 220 -4.49 -10.61 0.43
N LEU A 221 -5.39 -11.13 1.26
CA LEU A 221 -5.27 -12.51 1.75
C LEU A 221 -5.38 -13.54 0.62
N ALA A 222 -6.23 -13.31 -0.37
CA ALA A 222 -6.34 -14.17 -1.55
C ALA A 222 -5.04 -14.13 -2.40
N ILE A 223 -4.42 -12.97 -2.57
CA ILE A 223 -3.13 -12.81 -3.24
C ILE A 223 -2.05 -13.64 -2.53
N LEU A 224 -1.93 -13.50 -1.22
CA LEU A 224 -0.94 -14.25 -0.44
C LEU A 224 -1.20 -15.76 -0.47
N ALA A 225 -2.46 -16.18 -0.38
CA ALA A 225 -2.86 -17.59 -0.40
C ALA A 225 -2.58 -18.29 -1.73
N ARG A 226 -2.61 -17.57 -2.85
CA ARG A 226 -2.29 -18.13 -4.17
C ARG A 226 -0.80 -18.17 -4.52
N GLY A 227 0.06 -17.73 -3.60
CA GLY A 227 1.50 -17.81 -3.78
C GLY A 227 2.16 -16.51 -4.27
N ASP A 228 1.43 -15.39 -4.30
CA ASP A 228 1.95 -14.07 -4.68
C ASP A 228 2.40 -13.26 -3.47
N GLY A 229 3.10 -12.14 -3.72
CA GLY A 229 3.61 -11.26 -2.68
C GLY A 229 2.95 -9.88 -2.69
N MET A 230 3.17 -9.14 -1.61
CA MET A 230 2.71 -7.76 -1.45
C MET A 230 3.88 -6.82 -1.17
N ILE A 231 3.85 -5.63 -1.75
CA ILE A 231 4.70 -4.50 -1.36
C ILE A 231 3.84 -3.53 -0.57
N LEU A 232 4.21 -3.30 0.67
CA LEU A 232 3.50 -2.39 1.55
C LEU A 232 4.46 -1.32 2.09
N PHE A 233 3.94 -0.10 2.21
CA PHE A 233 4.66 1.02 2.80
C PHE A 233 4.06 1.30 4.19
N PRO A 234 4.64 0.73 5.26
CA PRO A 234 4.04 0.78 6.60
C PRO A 234 3.99 2.18 7.21
N GLU A 235 4.71 3.14 6.65
CA GLU A 235 4.61 4.56 7.03
C GLU A 235 3.25 5.18 6.68
N GLY A 236 2.55 4.63 5.68
CA GLY A 236 1.24 5.10 5.21
C GLY A 236 1.24 6.47 4.53
N LYS A 237 2.39 7.10 4.38
CA LYS A 237 2.60 8.39 3.68
C LYS A 237 4.03 8.49 3.17
N LEU A 238 4.30 9.49 2.32
CA LEU A 238 5.67 9.81 1.90
C LEU A 238 6.44 10.43 3.07
N GLY A 239 7.65 9.95 3.29
CA GLY A 239 8.62 10.58 4.17
C GLY A 239 9.14 11.90 3.60
N THR A 240 9.66 12.75 4.47
CA THR A 240 10.12 14.10 4.12
C THR A 240 11.63 14.26 4.19
N VAL A 241 12.33 13.28 4.77
CA VAL A 241 13.77 13.33 4.99
C VAL A 241 14.39 12.00 4.58
N GLU A 242 15.49 12.07 3.82
CA GLU A 242 16.23 10.89 3.40
C GLU A 242 16.79 10.11 4.60
N ALA A 243 16.78 8.79 4.50
CA ALA A 243 17.28 7.87 5.53
C ALA A 243 16.58 8.00 6.91
N GLN A 244 15.40 8.57 6.96
CA GLN A 244 14.56 8.60 8.17
C GLN A 244 13.27 7.84 7.94
N LEU A 245 12.87 7.06 8.94
CA LEU A 245 11.60 6.34 8.94
C LEU A 245 10.53 7.21 9.63
N HIS A 246 9.38 7.34 8.96
CA HIS A 246 8.26 8.05 9.56
C HIS A 246 7.48 7.15 10.50
N LEU A 247 7.51 7.48 11.78
CA LEU A 247 6.82 6.73 12.84
C LEU A 247 5.52 7.43 13.29
N PRO A 248 4.56 6.69 13.86
CA PRO A 248 4.53 5.23 14.04
C PRO A 248 4.17 4.48 12.75
N LEU A 249 4.64 3.24 12.63
CA LEU A 249 4.28 2.37 11.51
C LEU A 249 2.84 1.89 11.61
N LYS A 250 2.18 1.71 10.47
CA LYS A 250 0.80 1.22 10.38
C LYS A 250 0.73 -0.29 10.61
N ARG A 251 -0.23 -0.72 11.43
CA ARG A 251 -0.42 -2.13 11.85
C ARG A 251 -0.80 -3.07 10.71
N GLY A 252 -1.36 -2.56 9.60
CA GLY A 252 -1.86 -3.36 8.48
C GLY A 252 -0.85 -4.37 7.96
N THR A 253 0.41 -3.98 7.79
CA THR A 253 1.50 -4.86 7.33
C THR A 253 1.65 -6.09 8.21
N ILE A 254 1.63 -5.91 9.53
CA ILE A 254 1.73 -7.01 10.51
C ILE A 254 0.48 -7.88 10.48
N ILE A 255 -0.71 -7.28 10.46
CA ILE A 255 -1.98 -8.00 10.45
C ILE A 255 -2.07 -8.92 9.23
N TYR A 256 -1.69 -8.44 8.04
CA TYR A 256 -1.69 -9.25 6.82
C TYR A 256 -0.66 -10.38 6.88
N ALA A 257 0.53 -10.14 7.42
CA ALA A 257 1.56 -11.17 7.58
C ALA A 257 1.10 -12.28 8.53
N LEU A 258 0.58 -11.91 9.70
CA LEU A 258 0.07 -12.87 10.69
C LEU A 258 -1.11 -13.68 10.14
N ARG A 259 -2.06 -13.04 9.46
CA ARG A 259 -3.25 -13.71 8.88
C ARG A 259 -2.90 -14.55 7.65
N GLY A 260 -1.97 -14.08 6.83
CA GLY A 260 -1.50 -14.79 5.64
C GLY A 260 -0.48 -15.88 5.93
N GLY A 261 0.10 -15.92 7.13
CA GLY A 261 1.15 -16.87 7.50
C GLY A 261 2.43 -16.70 6.69
N VAL A 262 2.72 -15.48 6.23
CA VAL A 262 3.87 -15.19 5.35
C VAL A 262 4.91 -14.33 6.06
N PRO A 263 6.21 -14.46 5.70
CA PRO A 263 7.26 -13.61 6.26
C PRO A 263 7.12 -12.16 5.83
N ILE A 264 7.64 -11.26 6.66
CA ILE A 264 7.86 -9.85 6.31
C ILE A 264 9.33 -9.67 5.99
N ILE A 265 9.62 -9.07 4.83
CA ILE A 265 10.97 -8.70 4.43
C ILE A 265 11.10 -7.19 4.58
N PRO A 266 11.83 -6.68 5.58
CA PRO A 266 12.09 -5.25 5.69
C PRO A 266 13.04 -4.81 4.58
N ILE A 267 12.73 -3.70 3.91
CA ILE A 267 13.55 -3.14 2.83
C ILE A 267 13.73 -1.66 3.08
N ALA A 268 14.97 -1.17 2.95
CA ALA A 268 15.26 0.26 2.92
C ALA A 268 15.57 0.71 1.49
N LEU A 269 14.87 1.76 1.05
CA LEU A 269 15.21 2.54 -0.12
C LEU A 269 16.02 3.76 0.32
N ILE A 270 17.17 3.96 -0.31
CA ILE A 270 18.09 5.02 0.04
C ILE A 270 18.43 5.82 -1.22
N GLY A 271 18.35 7.14 -1.12
CA GLY A 271 18.63 8.07 -2.22
C GLY A 271 17.41 8.47 -3.02
N THR A 272 16.19 8.05 -2.65
CA THR A 272 14.98 8.31 -3.45
C THR A 272 14.27 9.63 -3.13
N HIS A 273 14.66 10.34 -2.07
CA HIS A 273 14.01 11.60 -1.69
C HIS A 273 14.24 12.74 -2.70
N ASP A 274 15.45 12.89 -3.25
CA ASP A 274 15.79 13.95 -4.19
C ASP A 274 16.39 13.36 -5.49
N LEU A 275 15.56 13.19 -6.51
CA LEU A 275 15.91 12.50 -7.74
C LEU A 275 16.59 13.42 -8.77
N TYR A 276 17.67 12.92 -9.39
CA TYR A 276 18.31 13.51 -10.56
C TYR A 276 18.92 12.42 -11.44
N LEU A 277 19.22 12.76 -12.69
CA LEU A 277 19.75 11.80 -13.67
C LEU A 277 21.04 11.15 -13.18
N ARG A 278 21.11 9.81 -13.29
CA ARG A 278 22.25 8.97 -12.89
C ARG A 278 22.56 8.98 -11.39
N LYS A 279 21.61 9.44 -10.54
CA LYS A 279 21.74 9.30 -9.10
C LYS A 279 21.86 7.83 -8.70
N LYS A 280 22.72 7.55 -7.71
CA LYS A 280 22.82 6.24 -7.09
C LYS A 280 21.63 6.04 -6.14
N LEU A 281 20.86 4.99 -6.38
CA LEU A 281 19.76 4.53 -5.55
C LEU A 281 20.09 3.15 -4.98
N THR A 282 19.89 2.95 -3.70
CA THR A 282 20.19 1.67 -3.06
C THR A 282 18.91 1.04 -2.52
N ILE A 283 18.71 -0.24 -2.86
CA ILE A 283 17.68 -1.12 -2.27
C ILE A 283 18.41 -2.06 -1.32
N ARG A 284 18.23 -1.90 -0.02
CA ARG A 284 18.86 -2.76 0.99
C ARG A 284 17.82 -3.70 1.58
N VAL A 285 18.04 -5.00 1.40
CA VAL A 285 17.13 -6.05 1.87
C VAL A 285 17.56 -6.58 3.22
N GLY A 286 16.68 -6.53 4.21
CA GLY A 286 16.89 -7.04 5.56
C GLY A 286 16.63 -8.54 5.69
N GLU A 287 16.87 -9.06 6.89
CA GLU A 287 16.55 -10.46 7.22
C GLU A 287 15.03 -10.67 7.25
N PRO A 288 14.55 -11.82 6.75
CA PRO A 288 13.14 -12.18 6.84
C PRO A 288 12.67 -12.28 8.29
N LEU A 289 11.57 -11.60 8.60
CA LEU A 289 10.91 -11.68 9.90
C LEU A 289 9.76 -12.68 9.80
N GLN A 290 9.83 -13.73 10.62
CA GLN A 290 8.80 -14.77 10.70
C GLN A 290 8.01 -14.60 11.99
N PHE A 291 6.69 -14.68 11.90
CA PHE A 291 5.78 -14.63 13.03
C PHE A 291 4.82 -15.82 12.99
N PRO A 292 4.35 -16.32 14.14
CA PRO A 292 3.34 -17.37 14.18
C PRO A 292 2.06 -16.92 13.47
N SER A 293 1.55 -17.74 12.55
CA SER A 293 0.31 -17.42 11.84
C SER A 293 -0.89 -17.49 12.77
N THR A 294 -1.81 -16.54 12.62
CA THR A 294 -3.07 -16.50 13.38
C THR A 294 -4.16 -15.82 12.59
N THR A 295 -5.35 -16.40 12.61
CA THR A 295 -6.55 -15.82 11.95
C THR A 295 -7.09 -14.61 12.69
N ARG A 296 -6.80 -14.49 14.01
CA ARG A 296 -7.27 -13.40 14.89
C ARG A 296 -6.10 -12.86 15.71
N PRO A 297 -5.25 -12.00 15.13
CA PRO A 297 -4.12 -11.43 15.83
C PRO A 297 -4.56 -10.63 17.06
N LYS A 298 -3.96 -10.91 18.21
CA LYS A 298 -4.21 -10.12 19.42
C LYS A 298 -3.42 -8.81 19.34
N ARG A 299 -3.94 -7.76 19.97
CA ARG A 299 -3.30 -6.43 19.99
C ARG A 299 -1.83 -6.50 20.45
N GLN A 300 -1.53 -7.28 21.47
CA GLN A 300 -0.18 -7.43 21.99
C GLN A 300 0.76 -8.11 20.99
N GLU A 301 0.28 -9.14 20.28
CA GLU A 301 1.05 -9.84 19.24
C GLU A 301 1.41 -8.89 18.09
N VAL A 302 0.43 -8.09 17.66
CA VAL A 302 0.62 -7.07 16.62
C VAL A 302 1.64 -6.02 17.07
N GLU A 303 1.56 -5.56 18.31
CA GLU A 303 2.45 -4.52 18.83
C GLU A 303 3.90 -5.00 18.92
N VAL A 304 4.14 -6.22 19.45
CA VAL A 304 5.49 -6.82 19.52
C VAL A 304 6.07 -7.01 18.12
N ALA A 305 5.27 -7.51 17.17
CA ALA A 305 5.69 -7.70 15.79
C ALA A 305 5.99 -6.37 15.10
N LEU A 306 5.19 -5.32 15.38
CA LEU A 306 5.40 -3.98 14.84
C LEU A 306 6.71 -3.37 15.32
N GLN A 307 7.02 -3.47 16.62
CA GLN A 307 8.28 -3.02 17.19
C GLN A 307 9.47 -3.78 16.60
N THR A 308 9.31 -5.07 16.33
CA THR A 308 10.35 -5.88 15.68
C THR A 308 10.60 -5.40 14.25
N LEU A 309 9.52 -5.13 13.48
CA LEU A 309 9.63 -4.57 12.14
C LEU A 309 10.29 -3.19 12.15
N GLU A 310 9.88 -2.31 13.06
CA GLU A 310 10.44 -0.97 13.21
C GLU A 310 11.94 -1.01 13.44
N LYS A 311 12.39 -1.82 14.40
CA LYS A 311 13.83 -2.02 14.69
C LYS A 311 14.58 -2.53 13.46
N ALA A 312 14.01 -3.52 12.76
CA ALA A 312 14.61 -4.09 11.57
C ALA A 312 14.74 -3.05 10.44
N MET A 313 13.69 -2.25 10.20
CA MET A 313 13.74 -1.19 9.20
C MET A 313 14.73 -0.09 9.55
N LEU A 314 14.77 0.35 10.81
CA LEU A 314 15.72 1.36 11.28
C LEU A 314 17.18 0.88 11.12
N SER A 315 17.46 -0.40 11.37
CA SER A 315 18.82 -0.95 11.22
C SER A 315 19.32 -0.98 9.76
N LEU A 316 18.44 -0.92 8.78
CA LEU A 316 18.79 -0.90 7.36
C LEU A 316 19.12 0.51 6.86
N LEU A 317 18.66 1.54 7.53
CA LEU A 317 18.90 2.92 7.14
C LEU A 317 20.29 3.38 7.56
N PRO A 318 20.99 4.17 6.74
CA PRO A 318 22.29 4.71 7.12
C PRO A 318 22.11 5.77 8.22
N THR A 319 22.98 5.73 9.23
CA THR A 319 22.96 6.70 10.34
C THR A 319 23.39 8.11 9.91
N ASN A 320 24.26 8.20 8.89
CA ASN A 320 24.83 9.45 8.39
C ASN A 320 24.70 9.48 6.86
N TYR A 321 23.48 9.75 6.38
CA TYR A 321 23.29 9.98 4.94
C TYR A 321 23.75 11.39 4.57
N GLN A 322 24.57 11.47 3.54
CA GLN A 322 24.97 12.74 2.93
C GLN A 322 24.51 12.74 1.47
N GLU A 323 23.69 13.72 1.13
CA GLU A 323 23.27 13.89 -0.25
C GLU A 323 24.48 14.30 -1.10
N PRO A 324 24.74 13.61 -2.23
CA PRO A 324 25.84 13.97 -3.12
C PRO A 324 25.79 15.42 -3.57
N THR A 325 26.91 16.10 -3.47
CA THR A 325 27.10 17.48 -3.96
C THR A 325 27.44 17.47 -5.44
N GLY A 326 27.09 18.53 -6.17
CA GLY A 326 27.42 18.69 -7.58
C GLY A 326 26.20 18.95 -8.48
N LEU A 327 26.41 18.80 -9.78
CA LEU A 327 25.34 19.00 -10.77
C LEU A 327 24.28 17.91 -10.63
N LYS A 328 23.01 18.33 -10.59
CA LYS A 328 21.84 17.46 -10.49
C LYS A 328 20.95 17.59 -11.75
N PRO A 329 21.36 16.98 -12.87
CA PRO A 329 20.62 17.12 -14.13
C PRO A 329 19.20 16.56 -14.01
N LEU A 330 18.23 17.18 -14.67
CA LEU A 330 16.83 16.80 -14.70
C LEU A 330 16.15 16.72 -13.31
N ARG A 331 16.74 17.30 -12.26
CA ARG A 331 16.23 17.25 -10.89
C ARG A 331 14.77 17.68 -10.79
N HIS A 332 14.42 18.85 -11.33
CA HIS A 332 13.05 19.35 -11.29
C HIS A 332 12.07 18.38 -11.98
N PHE A 333 12.42 17.92 -13.17
CA PHE A 333 11.58 16.99 -13.93
C PHE A 333 11.36 15.66 -13.19
N LEU A 334 12.43 15.02 -12.71
CA LEU A 334 12.35 13.70 -12.06
C LEU A 334 11.60 13.73 -10.73
N ASN A 335 11.69 14.82 -9.96
CA ASN A 335 10.95 14.95 -8.72
C ASN A 335 9.46 15.28 -8.93
N HIS A 336 9.06 15.78 -10.10
CA HIS A 336 7.66 16.19 -10.36
C HIS A 336 6.95 15.34 -11.41
N MET A 337 7.66 14.43 -12.11
CA MET A 337 7.07 13.67 -13.22
C MET A 337 5.91 12.76 -12.79
N LEU A 338 5.90 12.26 -11.54
CA LEU A 338 4.85 11.36 -11.02
C LEU A 338 3.85 12.07 -10.08
N TRP A 339 3.95 13.38 -9.96
CA TRP A 339 3.00 14.19 -9.17
C TRP A 339 1.70 14.46 -9.90
#